data_67eb4a5a23d0e59bf13b923733d79c04
#
_entry.id   67eb4a5a23d0e59bf13b923733d79c04
#
_cell.length_a   1.000
_cell.length_b   1.000
_cell.length_c   1.000
_cell.angle_alpha   90.00
_cell.angle_beta   90.00
_cell.angle_gamma   90.00
#
_symmetry.space_group_name_H-M   'P 1'
#
loop_
_entity.id
_entity.type
_entity.pdbx_description
1 polymer ?
#
loop_
_entity_poly.entity_id
_entity_poly.type
_entity_poly.pdbx_seq_one_letter_code
_entity_poly.pdbx_strand_id
1 'polypeptide(L)'
;MEILTAIIQLLGGLAMFLYGIEVMGDGLKNSSGAALKRVLEKVTGNVIMGVLTGALVTAVIQSSTATIVLTVALIGAGVLNLKQAVSIVMGANIGTTVTAQIIRLGSIESDGSFLLWLFDTDTLAPIALVAGIVLLMFIKSKKSKTIGDICIGFGVLFVGLELMTDGVKPLIGTSAFTAFVGFLANPLFGILFGLILTVIVQSSSATVGMLQTVASVPGSGITFAMAYPVIMGINLGTCVTTAMVCSIGSSKDAKRTGVVHIAFNTIGTVLFLIVMTVMEKLSIFGAGFWVRAVDSGGIANFQTVFNLLTAVVLIPFADWMVKLSLKIVKDDKPEADRHPELHTLDEKLYNSPAMALAVTMKAVADGGRLAKLNFERGCKVLAKYDPVLVAEINKDEDCIDQFTDNTDRFLIGLSKTVETEFDDRQLDMLMQTVPNFERIGDYATNMVELAERLQSESASFSETAKKELALITSAVNEILDITVNAFANDDNEAAKAIEPLEETIDDMIMMLKDRHTKRLKYGQCSIGSGLVFMEALTYFERASDQCSSIAVMMLARNNEQILQNHYDYLREIHAGNDVAYMAEKERRRAQYIKPLKEIL
;
A
#
# COMPACT_ATOMS: atom_id res chain seq x y z
N MET A 1 3.24 2.32 50.17
CA MET A 1 2.58 1.18 49.51
C MET A 1 1.51 1.71 48.54
N GLU A 2 0.55 2.55 48.96
CA GLU A 2 -0.55 3.08 48.12
C GLU A 2 -0.08 3.80 46.85
N ILE A 3 0.92 4.69 46.95
CA ILE A 3 1.47 5.39 45.77
C ILE A 3 2.11 4.42 44.79
N LEU A 4 2.83 3.40 45.27
CA LEU A 4 3.42 2.39 44.40
C LEU A 4 2.36 1.57 43.66
N THR A 5 1.30 1.18 44.38
CA THR A 5 0.14 0.47 43.79
C THR A 5 -0.56 1.35 42.77
N ALA A 6 -0.76 2.63 43.02
CA ALA A 6 -1.33 3.60 42.11
C ALA A 6 -0.50 3.73 40.80
N ILE A 7 0.83 3.81 40.92
CA ILE A 7 1.72 3.86 39.76
C ILE A 7 1.65 2.56 38.94
N ILE A 8 1.63 1.40 39.60
CA ILE A 8 1.49 0.10 38.93
C ILE A 8 0.15 0.00 38.20
N GLN A 9 -0.95 0.44 38.81
CA GLN A 9 -2.26 0.48 38.19
C GLN A 9 -2.29 1.43 36.97
N LEU A 10 -1.69 2.62 37.10
CA LEU A 10 -1.59 3.59 36.00
C LEU A 10 -0.80 3.01 34.81
N LEU A 11 0.35 2.40 35.07
CA LEU A 11 1.17 1.78 34.03
C LEU A 11 0.50 0.53 33.42
N GLY A 12 -0.16 -0.29 34.25
CA GLY A 12 -0.91 -1.45 33.79
C GLY A 12 -2.13 -1.06 32.93
N GLY A 13 -2.85 -0.02 33.37
CA GLY A 13 -3.96 0.56 32.62
C GLY A 13 -3.50 1.14 31.29
N LEU A 14 -2.37 1.85 31.28
CA LEU A 14 -1.77 2.36 30.05
C LEU A 14 -1.38 1.23 29.08
N ALA A 15 -0.81 0.15 29.58
CA ALA A 15 -0.46 -1.01 28.76
C ALA A 15 -1.70 -1.67 28.13
N MET A 16 -2.77 -1.86 28.91
CA MET A 16 -4.05 -2.38 28.41
C MET A 16 -4.70 -1.42 27.41
N PHE A 17 -4.68 -0.13 27.69
CA PHE A 17 -5.20 0.90 26.78
C PHE A 17 -4.47 0.90 25.43
N LEU A 18 -3.13 0.86 25.44
CA LEU A 18 -2.32 0.79 24.22
C LEU A 18 -2.62 -0.49 23.43
N TYR A 19 -2.67 -1.63 24.12
CA TYR A 19 -3.00 -2.91 23.50
C TYR A 19 -4.41 -2.93 22.90
N GLY A 20 -5.39 -2.34 23.61
CA GLY A 20 -6.76 -2.21 23.12
C GLY A 20 -6.86 -1.38 21.83
N ILE A 21 -6.14 -0.24 21.76
CA ILE A 21 -6.06 0.59 20.53
C ILE A 21 -5.44 -0.22 19.39
N GLU A 22 -4.37 -0.95 19.64
CA GLU A 22 -3.66 -1.73 18.63
C GLU A 22 -4.55 -2.84 18.06
N VAL A 23 -5.15 -3.67 18.92
CA VAL A 23 -6.05 -4.76 18.49
C VAL A 23 -7.27 -4.22 17.74
N MET A 24 -7.89 -3.14 18.23
CA MET A 24 -9.02 -2.50 17.56
C MET A 24 -8.59 -1.92 16.19
N GLY A 25 -7.44 -1.27 16.12
CA GLY A 25 -6.89 -0.68 14.91
C GLY A 25 -6.58 -1.74 13.85
N ASP A 26 -5.97 -2.85 14.24
CA ASP A 26 -5.68 -3.97 13.33
C ASP A 26 -6.96 -4.63 12.82
N GLY A 27 -7.96 -4.82 13.69
CA GLY A 27 -9.27 -5.30 13.29
C GLY A 27 -9.94 -4.37 12.26
N LEU A 28 -9.93 -3.05 12.49
CA LEU A 28 -10.47 -2.05 11.56
C LEU A 28 -9.71 -2.04 10.22
N LYS A 29 -8.40 -2.11 10.25
CA LYS A 29 -7.53 -2.18 9.08
C LYS A 29 -7.82 -3.43 8.24
N ASN A 30 -7.90 -4.60 8.88
CA ASN A 30 -8.17 -5.88 8.22
C ASN A 30 -9.59 -5.93 7.61
N SER A 31 -10.58 -5.30 8.26
CA SER A 31 -11.95 -5.23 7.71
C SER A 31 -12.06 -4.28 6.52
N SER A 32 -11.17 -3.30 6.42
CA SER A 32 -11.30 -2.16 5.49
C SER A 32 -10.33 -2.21 4.31
N GLY A 33 -9.47 -3.23 4.18
CA GLY A 33 -8.37 -3.28 3.21
C GLY A 33 -8.78 -2.97 1.76
N ALA A 34 -9.85 -3.62 1.26
CA ALA A 34 -10.36 -3.37 -0.10
C ALA A 34 -11.01 -1.98 -0.26
N ALA A 35 -11.62 -1.43 0.81
CA ALA A 35 -12.17 -0.08 0.79
C ALA A 35 -11.05 0.96 0.82
N LEU A 36 -10.01 0.73 1.64
CA LEU A 36 -8.84 1.58 1.75
C LEU A 36 -8.11 1.70 0.41
N LYS A 37 -7.88 0.58 -0.29
CA LYS A 37 -7.32 0.55 -1.65
C LYS A 37 -8.14 1.45 -2.59
N ARG A 38 -9.46 1.24 -2.70
CA ARG A 38 -10.35 2.04 -3.57
C ARG A 38 -10.37 3.52 -3.25
N VAL A 39 -10.26 3.89 -1.96
CA VAL A 39 -10.22 5.29 -1.52
C VAL A 39 -8.91 5.94 -1.93
N LEU A 40 -7.78 5.26 -1.75
CA LEU A 40 -6.46 5.77 -2.13
C LEU A 40 -6.28 5.87 -3.65
N GLU A 41 -6.81 4.93 -4.43
CA GLU A 41 -6.81 4.98 -5.91
C GLU A 41 -7.63 6.16 -6.46
N LYS A 42 -8.66 6.61 -5.73
CA LYS A 42 -9.50 7.76 -6.10
C LYS A 42 -8.95 9.10 -5.66
N VAL A 43 -7.78 9.17 -5.04
CA VAL A 43 -7.14 10.44 -4.72
C VAL A 43 -6.77 11.15 -6.02
N THR A 44 -7.67 12.02 -6.45
CA THR A 44 -7.45 12.93 -7.57
C THR A 44 -6.54 14.08 -7.14
N GLY A 45 -6.00 14.86 -8.10
CA GLY A 45 -5.18 16.05 -7.80
C GLY A 45 -5.88 17.15 -6.97
N ASN A 46 -7.09 16.89 -6.46
CA ASN A 46 -7.84 17.81 -5.60
C ASN A 46 -7.38 17.67 -4.14
N VAL A 47 -6.82 18.75 -3.59
CA VAL A 47 -6.31 18.83 -2.21
C VAL A 47 -7.39 18.46 -1.17
N ILE A 48 -8.63 18.89 -1.37
CA ILE A 48 -9.74 18.60 -0.43
C ILE A 48 -10.02 17.10 -0.38
N MET A 49 -10.05 16.42 -1.54
CA MET A 49 -10.23 14.97 -1.60
C MET A 49 -9.06 14.24 -0.94
N GLY A 50 -7.83 14.73 -1.11
CA GLY A 50 -6.66 14.19 -0.42
C GLY A 50 -6.77 14.31 1.10
N VAL A 51 -7.22 15.47 1.61
CA VAL A 51 -7.46 15.69 3.05
C VAL A 51 -8.54 14.74 3.58
N LEU A 52 -9.66 14.62 2.88
CA LEU A 52 -10.73 13.69 3.29
C LEU A 52 -10.25 12.23 3.29
N THR A 53 -9.48 11.86 2.27
CA THR A 53 -8.86 10.53 2.20
C THR A 53 -7.92 10.29 3.37
N GLY A 54 -6.99 11.22 3.64
CA GLY A 54 -6.07 11.11 4.78
C GLY A 54 -6.79 11.02 6.12
N ALA A 55 -7.85 11.80 6.32
CA ALA A 55 -8.67 11.74 7.51
C ALA A 55 -9.38 10.39 7.68
N LEU A 56 -10.00 9.87 6.60
CA LEU A 56 -10.68 8.58 6.61
C LEU A 56 -9.71 7.42 6.84
N VAL A 57 -8.59 7.42 6.10
CA VAL A 57 -7.54 6.39 6.22
C VAL A 57 -7.01 6.34 7.65
N THR A 58 -6.67 7.49 8.23
CA THR A 58 -6.16 7.55 9.61
C THR A 58 -7.21 7.17 10.64
N ALA A 59 -8.47 7.56 10.44
CA ALA A 59 -9.57 7.16 11.32
C ALA A 59 -9.78 5.64 11.34
N VAL A 60 -9.56 4.97 10.19
CA VAL A 60 -9.65 3.50 10.06
C VAL A 60 -8.40 2.83 10.63
N ILE A 61 -7.19 3.27 10.23
CA ILE A 61 -5.93 2.68 10.68
C ILE A 61 -5.64 2.99 12.15
N GLN A 62 -6.26 4.04 12.72
CA GLN A 62 -6.03 4.57 14.09
C GLN A 62 -4.58 5.02 14.34
N SER A 63 -3.80 5.25 13.27
CA SER A 63 -2.41 5.68 13.34
C SER A 63 -2.06 6.66 12.21
N SER A 64 -1.79 7.91 12.56
CA SER A 64 -1.33 8.92 11.59
C SER A 64 0.07 8.61 11.05
N THR A 65 0.95 8.07 11.91
CA THR A 65 2.30 7.67 11.48
C THR A 65 2.22 6.54 10.44
N ALA A 66 1.40 5.53 10.66
CA ALA A 66 1.20 4.44 9.69
C ALA A 66 0.60 4.97 8.37
N THR A 67 -0.35 5.90 8.42
CA THR A 67 -0.92 6.57 7.23
C THR A 67 0.15 7.34 6.46
N ILE A 68 1.05 8.05 7.15
CA ILE A 68 2.14 8.80 6.51
C ILE A 68 3.16 7.85 5.88
N VAL A 69 3.53 6.77 6.58
CA VAL A 69 4.43 5.72 6.06
C VAL A 69 3.87 5.11 4.78
N LEU A 70 2.58 4.76 4.80
CA LEU A 70 1.87 4.24 3.62
C LEU A 70 1.86 5.26 2.48
N THR A 71 1.59 6.53 2.77
CA THR A 71 1.60 7.62 1.79
C THR A 71 2.98 7.77 1.13
N VAL A 72 4.05 7.69 1.93
CA VAL A 72 5.44 7.73 1.46
C VAL A 72 5.75 6.56 0.52
N ALA A 73 5.35 5.36 0.90
CA ALA A 73 5.55 4.17 0.07
C ALA A 73 4.80 4.29 -1.28
N LEU A 74 3.57 4.86 -1.27
CA LEU A 74 2.79 5.10 -2.48
C LEU A 74 3.40 6.19 -3.39
N ILE A 75 4.11 7.19 -2.83
CA ILE A 75 4.89 8.14 -3.65
C ILE A 75 6.06 7.41 -4.29
N GLY A 76 6.81 6.61 -3.50
CA GLY A 76 7.91 5.80 -4.02
C GLY A 76 7.47 4.87 -5.16
N ALA A 77 6.27 4.30 -5.05
CA ALA A 77 5.66 3.48 -6.08
C ALA A 77 5.07 4.27 -7.28
N GLY A 78 5.20 5.61 -7.30
CA GLY A 78 4.64 6.45 -8.37
C GLY A 78 3.10 6.38 -8.47
N VAL A 79 2.42 5.93 -7.41
CA VAL A 79 0.95 5.92 -7.31
C VAL A 79 0.43 7.29 -6.91
N LEU A 80 1.15 7.98 -6.03
CA LEU A 80 0.83 9.32 -5.57
C LEU A 80 1.95 10.29 -5.94
N ASN A 81 1.58 11.53 -6.25
CA ASN A 81 2.54 12.62 -6.34
C ASN A 81 2.69 13.36 -5.00
N LEU A 82 3.75 14.15 -4.86
CA LEU A 82 4.06 14.86 -3.61
C LEU A 82 2.93 15.79 -3.15
N LYS A 83 2.18 16.43 -4.08
CA LYS A 83 1.05 17.30 -3.73
C LYS A 83 -0.13 16.53 -3.13
N GLN A 84 -0.41 15.35 -3.67
CA GLN A 84 -1.42 14.44 -3.10
C GLN A 84 -1.00 13.95 -1.72
N ALA A 85 0.27 13.61 -1.53
CA ALA A 85 0.81 13.22 -0.23
C ALA A 85 0.68 14.33 0.81
N VAL A 86 1.01 15.57 0.46
CA VAL A 86 0.82 16.74 1.34
C VAL A 86 -0.62 16.83 1.84
N SER A 87 -1.59 16.67 0.95
CA SER A 87 -3.00 16.72 1.33
C SER A 87 -3.44 15.55 2.21
N ILE A 88 -2.93 14.34 1.96
CA ILE A 88 -3.20 13.17 2.81
C ILE A 88 -2.61 13.38 4.21
N VAL A 89 -1.40 13.93 4.32
CA VAL A 89 -0.74 14.25 5.61
C VAL A 89 -1.55 15.25 6.43
N MET A 90 -2.09 16.30 5.78
CA MET A 90 -3.00 17.25 6.45
C MET A 90 -4.25 16.54 6.98
N GLY A 91 -4.82 15.65 6.18
CA GLY A 91 -5.99 14.84 6.57
C GLY A 91 -5.68 13.87 7.71
N ALA A 92 -4.51 13.25 7.70
CA ALA A 92 -4.10 12.30 8.74
C ALA A 92 -4.14 12.92 10.16
N ASN A 93 -3.76 14.18 10.29
CA ASN A 93 -3.87 14.90 11.56
C ASN A 93 -5.34 15.07 12.03
N ILE A 94 -6.28 15.29 11.10
CA ILE A 94 -7.71 15.31 11.42
C ILE A 94 -8.18 13.91 11.85
N GLY A 95 -7.79 12.86 11.10
CA GLY A 95 -8.18 11.48 11.38
C GLY A 95 -7.76 10.99 12.77
N THR A 96 -6.62 11.44 13.28
CA THR A 96 -6.15 11.12 14.64
C THR A 96 -7.13 11.57 15.73
N THR A 97 -7.94 12.60 15.48
CA THR A 97 -8.91 13.10 16.46
C THR A 97 -10.08 12.14 16.70
N VAL A 98 -10.34 11.22 15.78
CA VAL A 98 -11.40 10.20 15.93
C VAL A 98 -11.13 9.32 17.15
N THR A 99 -9.87 8.96 17.42
CA THR A 99 -9.50 8.20 18.63
C THR A 99 -9.89 8.95 19.91
N ALA A 100 -9.61 10.26 19.97
CA ALA A 100 -10.00 11.06 21.14
C ALA A 100 -11.52 11.15 21.32
N GLN A 101 -12.28 11.18 20.21
CA GLN A 101 -13.74 11.15 20.26
C GLN A 101 -14.28 9.77 20.69
N ILE A 102 -13.59 8.68 20.32
CA ILE A 102 -13.92 7.34 20.84
C ILE A 102 -13.69 7.29 22.36
N ILE A 103 -12.54 7.77 22.84
CA ILE A 103 -12.22 7.82 24.27
C ILE A 103 -13.24 8.65 25.05
N ARG A 104 -13.73 9.74 24.46
CA ARG A 104 -14.79 10.58 25.03
C ARG A 104 -16.06 9.80 25.35
N LEU A 105 -16.37 8.72 24.61
CA LEU A 105 -17.52 7.88 24.91
C LEU A 105 -17.48 7.36 26.37
N GLY A 106 -16.25 7.14 26.90
CA GLY A 106 -16.03 6.76 28.31
C GLY A 106 -16.46 7.77 29.36
N SER A 107 -16.81 8.99 28.98
CA SER A 107 -17.29 10.03 29.89
C SER A 107 -18.80 10.31 29.78
N ILE A 108 -19.55 9.46 29.08
CA ILE A 108 -21.01 9.57 28.95
C ILE A 108 -21.63 8.93 30.18
N GLU A 109 -22.20 9.76 31.05
CA GLU A 109 -22.96 9.31 32.22
C GLU A 109 -24.42 9.00 31.85
N SER A 110 -24.97 7.92 32.37
CA SER A 110 -26.35 7.52 32.09
C SER A 110 -27.34 8.34 32.95
N ASP A 111 -28.18 9.12 32.32
CA ASP A 111 -29.29 9.88 32.99
C ASP A 111 -30.54 9.01 33.27
N GLY A 112 -30.36 7.70 33.50
CA GLY A 112 -31.45 6.76 33.75
C GLY A 112 -32.27 6.33 32.53
N SER A 113 -31.93 6.78 31.32
CA SER A 113 -32.50 6.28 30.07
C SER A 113 -31.85 4.95 29.70
N PHE A 114 -32.66 3.94 29.33
CA PHE A 114 -32.16 2.63 28.89
C PHE A 114 -31.16 2.72 27.70
N LEU A 115 -31.39 3.65 26.79
CA LEU A 115 -30.48 3.86 25.64
C LEU A 115 -29.14 4.42 26.11
N LEU A 116 -29.13 5.42 27.00
CA LEU A 116 -27.88 5.97 27.53
C LEU A 116 -27.15 4.95 28.39
N TRP A 117 -27.85 4.15 29.19
CA TRP A 117 -27.26 3.04 29.95
C TRP A 117 -26.60 1.99 29.06
N LEU A 118 -27.19 1.67 27.88
CA LEU A 118 -26.58 0.72 26.93
C LEU A 118 -25.30 1.27 26.29
N PHE A 119 -25.22 2.59 26.11
CA PHE A 119 -24.03 3.27 25.57
C PHE A 119 -23.06 3.75 26.64
N ASP A 120 -23.37 3.56 27.92
CA ASP A 120 -22.44 3.76 29.01
C ASP A 120 -21.28 2.77 28.89
N THR A 121 -20.05 3.25 29.06
CA THR A 121 -18.86 2.41 28.87
C THR A 121 -18.73 1.29 29.86
N ASP A 122 -19.24 1.48 31.11
CA ASP A 122 -19.27 0.43 32.11
C ASP A 122 -20.18 -0.75 31.72
N THR A 123 -21.10 -0.52 30.78
CA THR A 123 -21.98 -1.53 30.19
C THR A 123 -21.45 -2.01 28.82
N LEU A 124 -21.09 -1.07 27.98
CA LEU A 124 -20.72 -1.35 26.58
C LEU A 124 -19.38 -2.09 26.47
N ALA A 125 -18.39 -1.76 27.30
CA ALA A 125 -17.08 -2.40 27.24
C ALA A 125 -17.14 -3.89 27.63
N PRO A 126 -17.79 -4.32 28.73
CA PRO A 126 -18.00 -5.74 29.03
C PRO A 126 -18.83 -6.46 27.96
N ILE A 127 -19.88 -5.82 27.42
CA ILE A 127 -20.66 -6.41 26.32
C ILE A 127 -19.78 -6.65 25.08
N ALA A 128 -18.96 -5.68 24.72
CA ALA A 128 -18.04 -5.80 23.60
C ALA A 128 -17.03 -6.94 23.83
N LEU A 129 -16.46 -7.07 25.04
CA LEU A 129 -15.56 -8.17 25.38
C LEU A 129 -16.24 -9.54 25.23
N VAL A 130 -17.45 -9.70 25.77
CA VAL A 130 -18.22 -10.95 25.67
C VAL A 130 -18.53 -11.25 24.19
N ALA A 131 -19.04 -10.27 23.44
CA ALA A 131 -19.33 -10.42 22.03
C ALA A 131 -18.06 -10.79 21.23
N GLY A 132 -16.95 -10.13 21.51
CA GLY A 132 -15.66 -10.40 20.89
C GLY A 132 -15.17 -11.83 21.12
N ILE A 133 -15.19 -12.29 22.36
CA ILE A 133 -14.82 -13.68 22.73
C ILE A 133 -15.74 -14.69 22.05
N VAL A 134 -17.07 -14.45 22.05
CA VAL A 134 -18.02 -15.33 21.38
C VAL A 134 -17.72 -15.44 19.87
N LEU A 135 -17.46 -14.30 19.22
CA LEU A 135 -17.12 -14.27 17.79
C LEU A 135 -15.81 -15.00 17.49
N LEU A 136 -14.80 -14.87 18.34
CA LEU A 136 -13.50 -15.51 18.14
C LEU A 136 -13.52 -17.02 18.42
N MET A 137 -14.24 -17.45 19.47
CA MET A 137 -14.18 -18.84 19.92
C MET A 137 -15.22 -19.75 19.23
N PHE A 138 -16.40 -19.21 18.95
CA PHE A 138 -17.54 -20.03 18.50
C PHE A 138 -17.87 -19.88 17.02
N ILE A 139 -17.40 -18.81 16.34
CA ILE A 139 -17.71 -18.58 14.93
C ILE A 139 -16.42 -18.63 14.10
N LYS A 140 -16.25 -19.70 13.30
CA LYS A 140 -15.04 -19.96 12.50
C LYS A 140 -14.96 -19.17 11.17
N SER A 141 -15.53 -17.98 11.10
CA SER A 141 -15.48 -17.14 9.89
C SER A 141 -14.39 -16.07 10.04
N LYS A 142 -13.61 -15.81 8.99
CA LYS A 142 -12.60 -14.73 9.00
C LYS A 142 -13.22 -13.37 9.35
N LYS A 143 -14.41 -13.06 8.81
CA LYS A 143 -15.13 -11.82 9.14
C LYS A 143 -15.49 -11.73 10.63
N SER A 144 -15.89 -12.85 11.23
CA SER A 144 -16.21 -12.89 12.67
C SER A 144 -14.96 -12.67 13.51
N LYS A 145 -13.81 -13.21 13.09
CA LYS A 145 -12.53 -12.98 13.78
C LYS A 145 -12.20 -11.48 13.79
N THR A 146 -12.23 -10.83 12.65
CA THR A 146 -11.95 -9.40 12.53
C THR A 146 -12.90 -8.52 13.35
N ILE A 147 -14.21 -8.81 13.34
CA ILE A 147 -15.18 -8.11 14.19
C ILE A 147 -14.93 -8.42 15.68
N GLY A 148 -14.55 -9.65 16.00
CA GLY A 148 -14.20 -10.07 17.34
C GLY A 148 -12.99 -9.28 17.88
N ASP A 149 -11.95 -9.10 17.08
CA ASP A 149 -10.77 -8.31 17.43
C ASP A 149 -11.14 -6.84 17.70
N ILE A 150 -11.99 -6.23 16.85
CA ILE A 150 -12.50 -4.87 17.07
C ILE A 150 -13.24 -4.77 18.42
N CYS A 151 -14.12 -5.72 18.71
CA CYS A 151 -14.89 -5.73 19.94
C CYS A 151 -14.00 -5.92 21.18
N ILE A 152 -13.02 -6.84 21.12
CA ILE A 152 -12.06 -7.05 22.22
C ILE A 152 -11.18 -5.83 22.40
N GLY A 153 -10.62 -5.29 21.31
CA GLY A 153 -9.79 -4.09 21.35
C GLY A 153 -10.52 -2.91 22.00
N PHE A 154 -11.78 -2.68 21.62
CA PHE A 154 -12.65 -1.67 22.22
C PHE A 154 -12.83 -1.91 23.72
N GLY A 155 -13.22 -3.11 24.13
CA GLY A 155 -13.44 -3.42 25.55
C GLY A 155 -12.18 -3.32 26.39
N VAL A 156 -11.04 -3.84 25.90
CA VAL A 156 -9.74 -3.75 26.61
C VAL A 156 -9.27 -2.29 26.73
N LEU A 157 -9.52 -1.47 25.70
CA LEU A 157 -9.21 -0.03 25.73
C LEU A 157 -9.91 0.65 26.91
N PHE A 158 -11.22 0.43 27.07
CA PHE A 158 -11.98 1.08 28.15
C PHE A 158 -11.66 0.53 29.53
N VAL A 159 -11.43 -0.79 29.68
CA VAL A 159 -10.92 -1.37 30.92
C VAL A 159 -9.55 -0.77 31.28
N GLY A 160 -8.69 -0.55 30.30
CA GLY A 160 -7.41 0.15 30.49
C GLY A 160 -7.58 1.59 30.98
N LEU A 161 -8.54 2.34 30.41
CA LEU A 161 -8.87 3.69 30.86
C LEU A 161 -9.40 3.72 32.30
N GLU A 162 -10.27 2.80 32.65
CA GLU A 162 -10.81 2.67 34.03
C GLU A 162 -9.67 2.40 35.04
N LEU A 163 -8.79 1.42 34.72
CA LEU A 163 -7.65 1.10 35.56
C LEU A 163 -6.67 2.28 35.70
N MET A 164 -6.46 3.07 34.63
CA MET A 164 -5.68 4.31 34.68
C MET A 164 -6.34 5.34 35.59
N THR A 165 -7.66 5.50 35.48
CA THR A 165 -8.46 6.42 36.34
C THR A 165 -8.30 6.06 37.79
N ASP A 166 -8.40 4.79 38.13
CA ASP A 166 -8.23 4.30 39.52
C ASP A 166 -6.80 4.48 40.02
N GLY A 167 -5.80 4.35 39.13
CA GLY A 167 -4.40 4.63 39.44
C GLY A 167 -4.13 6.12 39.70
N VAL A 168 -4.86 7.03 39.04
CA VAL A 168 -4.68 8.49 39.23
C VAL A 168 -5.33 8.99 40.50
N LYS A 169 -6.51 8.48 40.89
CA LYS A 169 -7.29 8.94 42.08
C LYS A 169 -6.45 9.10 43.36
N PRO A 170 -5.63 8.13 43.80
CA PRO A 170 -4.81 8.27 45.00
C PRO A 170 -3.66 9.28 44.88
N LEU A 171 -3.27 9.66 43.64
CA LEU A 171 -2.21 10.63 43.40
C LEU A 171 -2.72 12.07 43.55
N ILE A 172 -4.00 12.30 43.28
CA ILE A 172 -4.64 13.61 43.38
C ILE A 172 -4.56 14.09 44.85
N GLY A 173 -4.17 15.36 45.04
CA GLY A 173 -3.97 15.95 46.35
C GLY A 173 -2.61 15.69 46.99
N THR A 174 -1.76 14.84 46.39
CA THR A 174 -0.36 14.76 46.81
C THR A 174 0.40 16.03 46.43
N SER A 175 1.42 16.38 47.24
CA SER A 175 2.25 17.55 46.94
C SER A 175 2.96 17.47 45.58
N ALA A 176 3.32 16.27 45.16
CA ALA A 176 3.95 16.03 43.84
C ALA A 176 2.96 16.29 42.70
N PHE A 177 1.73 15.82 42.81
CA PHE A 177 0.67 16.03 41.79
C PHE A 177 0.30 17.53 41.71
N THR A 178 0.13 18.21 42.85
CA THR A 178 -0.16 19.65 42.89
C THR A 178 0.98 20.47 42.26
N ALA A 179 2.23 20.12 42.53
CA ALA A 179 3.38 20.77 41.91
C ALA A 179 3.41 20.51 40.39
N PHE A 180 3.08 19.30 39.93
CA PHE A 180 2.97 18.95 38.52
C PHE A 180 1.88 19.77 37.81
N VAL A 181 0.68 19.87 38.37
CA VAL A 181 -0.41 20.70 37.82
C VAL A 181 0.02 22.17 37.77
N GLY A 182 0.69 22.66 38.82
CA GLY A 182 1.25 24.02 38.85
C GLY A 182 2.31 24.28 37.74
N PHE A 183 3.10 23.27 37.41
CA PHE A 183 4.03 23.33 36.31
C PHE A 183 3.32 23.47 34.93
N LEU A 184 2.21 22.77 34.74
CA LEU A 184 1.38 22.86 33.53
C LEU A 184 0.65 24.21 33.38
N ALA A 185 0.56 25.03 34.42
CA ALA A 185 -0.02 26.37 34.33
C ALA A 185 0.77 27.31 33.38
N ASN A 186 2.04 27.02 33.11
CA ASN A 186 2.81 27.74 32.11
C ASN A 186 2.65 27.05 30.74
N PRO A 187 2.10 27.73 29.72
CA PRO A 187 1.86 27.14 28.39
C PRO A 187 3.08 26.53 27.75
N LEU A 188 4.28 27.11 27.96
CA LEU A 188 5.52 26.60 27.38
C LEU A 188 5.89 25.22 27.95
N PHE A 189 5.71 25.05 29.27
CA PHE A 189 5.94 23.77 29.92
C PHE A 189 4.87 22.74 29.57
N GLY A 190 3.62 23.18 29.38
CA GLY A 190 2.55 22.30 28.86
C GLY A 190 2.89 21.75 27.47
N ILE A 191 3.36 22.60 26.56
CA ILE A 191 3.80 22.15 25.20
C ILE A 191 4.97 21.18 25.33
N LEU A 192 6.01 21.51 26.13
CA LEU A 192 7.18 20.67 26.29
C LEU A 192 6.83 19.31 26.90
N PHE A 193 5.93 19.29 27.90
CA PHE A 193 5.44 18.05 28.50
C PHE A 193 4.69 17.17 27.49
N GLY A 194 3.74 17.73 26.75
CA GLY A 194 3.00 17.00 25.73
C GLY A 194 3.91 16.44 24.63
N LEU A 195 4.90 17.22 24.19
CA LEU A 195 5.91 16.80 23.21
C LEU A 195 6.74 15.63 23.74
N ILE A 196 7.38 15.78 24.90
CA ILE A 196 8.26 14.75 25.48
C ILE A 196 7.46 13.46 25.75
N LEU A 197 6.25 13.58 26.34
CA LEU A 197 5.44 12.43 26.64
C LEU A 197 5.05 11.66 25.36
N THR A 198 4.70 12.37 24.28
CA THR A 198 4.36 11.74 23.00
C THR A 198 5.59 11.05 22.37
N VAL A 199 6.76 11.64 22.48
CA VAL A 199 8.02 11.02 21.98
C VAL A 199 8.35 9.73 22.75
N ILE A 200 8.11 9.72 24.06
CA ILE A 200 8.36 8.53 24.92
C ILE A 200 7.33 7.43 24.61
N VAL A 201 6.04 7.78 24.57
CA VAL A 201 4.93 6.84 24.34
C VAL A 201 4.84 6.42 22.87
N GLN A 202 5.40 7.22 21.95
CA GLN A 202 5.34 7.06 20.49
C GLN A 202 3.92 6.98 19.90
N SER A 203 2.93 7.45 20.65
CA SER A 203 1.52 7.47 20.26
C SER A 203 0.85 8.76 20.75
N SER A 204 0.47 9.62 19.82
CA SER A 204 -0.27 10.84 20.15
C SER A 204 -1.67 10.55 20.67
N SER A 205 -2.35 9.55 20.09
CA SER A 205 -3.67 9.12 20.55
C SER A 205 -3.64 8.62 22.00
N ALA A 206 -2.62 7.83 22.34
CA ALA A 206 -2.44 7.35 23.71
C ALA A 206 -2.13 8.51 24.67
N THR A 207 -1.28 9.44 24.27
CA THR A 207 -0.94 10.60 25.11
C THR A 207 -2.16 11.51 25.35
N VAL A 208 -3.02 11.69 24.33
CA VAL A 208 -4.30 12.41 24.50
C VAL A 208 -5.22 11.64 25.43
N GLY A 209 -5.32 10.31 25.28
CA GLY A 209 -6.11 9.46 26.18
C GLY A 209 -5.66 9.56 27.64
N MET A 210 -4.34 9.57 27.90
CA MET A 210 -3.78 9.81 29.22
C MET A 210 -4.22 11.18 29.78
N LEU A 211 -4.14 12.24 28.97
CA LEU A 211 -4.58 13.57 29.37
C LEU A 211 -6.09 13.59 29.67
N GLN A 212 -6.90 12.96 28.82
CA GLN A 212 -8.36 12.83 29.03
C GLN A 212 -8.67 12.09 30.32
N THR A 213 -7.99 10.98 30.60
CA THR A 213 -8.16 10.21 31.85
C THR A 213 -7.84 11.05 33.08
N VAL A 214 -6.66 11.68 33.10
CA VAL A 214 -6.23 12.48 34.26
C VAL A 214 -7.15 13.69 34.48
N ALA A 215 -7.56 14.36 33.40
CA ALA A 215 -8.43 15.54 33.47
C ALA A 215 -9.86 15.19 33.93
N SER A 216 -10.34 13.99 33.61
CA SER A 216 -11.70 13.54 33.97
C SER A 216 -11.83 13.14 35.43
N VAL A 217 -10.72 12.92 36.16
CA VAL A 217 -10.81 12.59 37.61
C VAL A 217 -11.20 13.83 38.39
N PRO A 218 -12.29 13.77 39.18
CA PRO A 218 -12.71 14.89 40.02
C PRO A 218 -11.58 15.37 40.95
N GLY A 219 -11.33 16.67 41.01
CA GLY A 219 -10.28 17.26 41.84
C GLY A 219 -8.88 17.24 41.19
N SER A 220 -8.72 16.81 39.94
CA SER A 220 -7.43 16.86 39.21
C SER A 220 -6.86 18.27 39.09
N GLY A 221 -7.71 19.31 39.11
CA GLY A 221 -7.28 20.70 38.97
C GLY A 221 -6.80 21.08 37.57
N ILE A 222 -6.91 20.19 36.58
CA ILE A 222 -6.53 20.49 35.19
C ILE A 222 -7.62 21.36 34.58
N THR A 223 -7.20 22.59 34.20
CA THR A 223 -8.08 23.55 33.53
C THR A 223 -7.91 23.53 32.03
N PHE A 224 -8.85 24.15 31.31
CA PHE A 224 -8.75 24.30 29.87
C PHE A 224 -7.48 25.06 29.46
N ALA A 225 -7.10 26.12 30.22
CA ALA A 225 -5.88 26.89 29.99
C ALA A 225 -4.58 26.03 30.10
N MET A 226 -4.60 24.97 30.91
CA MET A 226 -3.47 24.02 31.01
C MET A 226 -3.51 22.94 29.94
N ALA A 227 -4.69 22.47 29.58
CA ALA A 227 -4.85 21.34 28.64
C ALA A 227 -4.52 21.72 27.20
N TYR A 228 -4.93 22.91 26.70
CA TYR A 228 -4.71 23.25 25.29
C TYR A 228 -3.22 23.31 24.90
N PRO A 229 -2.28 23.83 25.71
CA PRO A 229 -0.87 23.78 25.37
C PRO A 229 -0.30 22.35 25.33
N VAL A 230 -0.76 21.48 26.24
CA VAL A 230 -0.35 20.07 26.25
C VAL A 230 -0.78 19.37 24.96
N ILE A 231 -2.02 19.58 24.50
CA ILE A 231 -2.50 19.01 23.23
C ILE A 231 -1.68 19.50 22.04
N MET A 232 -1.31 20.78 22.02
CA MET A 232 -0.42 21.32 20.97
C MET A 232 0.97 20.68 21.03
N GLY A 233 1.50 20.44 22.22
CA GLY A 233 2.75 19.73 22.42
C GLY A 233 2.68 18.27 21.94
N ILE A 234 1.56 17.60 22.18
CA ILE A 234 1.31 16.23 21.70
C ILE A 234 1.40 16.17 20.17
N ASN A 235 0.79 17.12 19.46
CA ASN A 235 0.87 17.19 18.01
C ASN A 235 2.29 17.44 17.50
N LEU A 236 3.07 18.28 18.18
CA LEU A 236 4.49 18.46 17.86
C LEU A 236 5.33 17.19 18.14
N GLY A 237 5.01 16.45 19.18
CA GLY A 237 5.66 15.17 19.47
C GLY A 237 5.50 14.15 18.37
N THR A 238 4.34 14.12 17.71
CA THR A 238 4.09 13.27 16.55
C THR A 238 5.01 13.58 15.37
N CYS A 239 5.47 14.84 15.24
CA CYS A 239 6.43 15.22 14.21
C CYS A 239 7.78 14.53 14.39
N VAL A 240 8.22 14.33 15.63
CA VAL A 240 9.51 13.67 15.93
C VAL A 240 9.44 12.20 15.51
N THR A 241 8.36 11.49 15.86
CA THR A 241 8.19 10.10 15.46
C THR A 241 8.11 9.94 13.95
N THR A 242 7.37 10.81 13.27
CA THR A 242 7.29 10.83 11.79
C THR A 242 8.63 11.19 11.16
N ALA A 243 9.37 12.16 11.71
CA ALA A 243 10.70 12.53 11.20
C ALA A 243 11.68 11.37 11.28
N MET A 244 11.67 10.60 12.37
CA MET A 244 12.50 9.40 12.51
C MET A 244 12.20 8.39 11.40
N VAL A 245 10.93 8.08 11.18
CA VAL A 245 10.49 7.11 10.15
C VAL A 245 10.80 7.60 8.73
N CYS A 246 10.62 8.89 8.45
CA CYS A 246 10.88 9.48 7.13
C CYS A 246 12.38 9.75 6.86
N SER A 247 13.27 9.62 7.85
CA SER A 247 14.71 9.92 7.70
C SER A 247 15.56 8.70 7.46
N ILE A 248 15.22 7.54 8.06
CA ILE A 248 16.06 6.34 8.03
C ILE A 248 15.75 5.54 6.76
N GLY A 249 16.74 5.36 5.89
CA GLY A 249 16.64 4.53 4.69
C GLY A 249 15.56 4.96 3.68
N SER A 250 15.15 6.23 3.72
CA SER A 250 13.95 6.68 2.99
C SER A 250 14.29 7.48 1.74
N SER A 251 13.41 7.37 0.72
CA SER A 251 13.47 8.17 -0.49
C SER A 251 13.41 9.68 -0.19
N LYS A 252 13.79 10.53 -1.13
CA LYS A 252 13.73 11.99 -0.97
C LYS A 252 12.31 12.48 -0.76
N ASP A 253 11.34 11.86 -1.43
CA ASP A 253 9.94 12.23 -1.27
C ASP A 253 9.38 11.81 0.09
N ALA A 254 9.92 10.74 0.69
CA ALA A 254 9.67 10.42 2.09
C ALA A 254 10.14 11.54 3.03
N LYS A 255 11.37 12.00 2.85
CA LYS A 255 11.93 13.11 3.64
C LYS A 255 11.16 14.41 3.43
N ARG A 256 10.73 14.69 2.19
CA ARG A 256 9.88 15.85 1.84
C ARG A 256 8.53 15.76 2.54
N THR A 257 7.92 14.59 2.57
CA THR A 257 6.66 14.34 3.28
C THR A 257 6.80 14.56 4.79
N GLY A 258 7.91 14.10 5.38
CA GLY A 258 8.26 14.38 6.79
C GLY A 258 8.41 15.88 7.06
N VAL A 259 9.10 16.62 6.19
CA VAL A 259 9.24 18.09 6.28
C VAL A 259 7.87 18.78 6.26
N VAL A 260 6.97 18.33 5.38
CA VAL A 260 5.60 18.89 5.32
C VAL A 260 4.84 18.64 6.61
N HIS A 261 4.91 17.44 7.16
CA HIS A 261 4.25 17.11 8.42
C HIS A 261 4.75 17.97 9.59
N ILE A 262 6.08 18.17 9.69
CA ILE A 262 6.69 19.05 10.68
C ILE A 262 6.22 20.49 10.47
N ALA A 263 6.26 21.00 9.25
CA ALA A 263 5.84 22.36 8.92
C ALA A 263 4.37 22.61 9.27
N PHE A 264 3.48 21.66 8.89
CA PHE A 264 2.05 21.74 9.18
C PHE A 264 1.77 21.86 10.69
N ASN A 265 2.30 20.93 11.48
CA ASN A 265 2.07 20.92 12.92
C ASN A 265 2.75 22.11 13.64
N THR A 266 3.96 22.50 13.21
CA THR A 266 4.66 23.64 13.79
C THR A 266 3.93 24.94 13.53
N ILE A 267 3.52 25.20 12.28
CA ILE A 267 2.77 26.41 11.90
C ILE A 267 1.42 26.45 12.62
N GLY A 268 0.70 25.32 12.64
CA GLY A 268 -0.57 25.18 13.35
C GLY A 268 -0.43 25.47 14.85
N THR A 269 0.56 24.87 15.49
CA THR A 269 0.84 25.10 16.93
C THR A 269 1.17 26.57 17.22
N VAL A 270 2.06 27.18 16.43
CA VAL A 270 2.44 28.60 16.65
C VAL A 270 1.21 29.52 16.46
N LEU A 271 0.45 29.30 15.36
CA LEU A 271 -0.74 30.09 15.07
C LEU A 271 -1.77 29.99 16.21
N PHE A 272 -2.11 28.75 16.60
CA PHE A 272 -3.10 28.54 17.68
C PHE A 272 -2.59 29.00 19.03
N LEU A 273 -1.32 28.84 19.35
CA LEU A 273 -0.76 29.34 20.60
C LEU A 273 -0.93 30.86 20.71
N ILE A 274 -0.66 31.60 19.63
CA ILE A 274 -0.86 33.05 19.58
C ILE A 274 -2.34 33.36 19.77
N VAL A 275 -3.22 32.73 18.99
CA VAL A 275 -4.67 32.99 19.04
C VAL A 275 -5.23 32.66 20.44
N MET A 276 -4.93 31.49 20.98
CA MET A 276 -5.44 31.05 22.29
C MET A 276 -4.90 31.92 23.42
N THR A 277 -3.62 32.29 23.40
CA THR A 277 -3.03 33.18 24.40
C THR A 277 -3.66 34.57 24.35
N VAL A 278 -3.95 35.10 23.17
CA VAL A 278 -4.66 36.39 23.03
C VAL A 278 -6.10 36.29 23.54
N MET A 279 -6.81 35.20 23.16
CA MET A 279 -8.19 34.96 23.64
C MET A 279 -8.27 34.80 25.14
N GLU A 280 -7.32 34.12 25.76
CA GLU A 280 -7.22 33.95 27.21
C GLU A 280 -6.98 35.29 27.92
N LYS A 281 -5.97 36.07 27.45
CA LYS A 281 -5.66 37.39 28.01
C LYS A 281 -6.81 38.40 27.89
N LEU A 282 -7.57 38.33 26.80
CA LEU A 282 -8.75 39.15 26.57
C LEU A 282 -10.01 38.59 27.22
N SER A 283 -9.89 37.46 27.93
CA SER A 283 -11.02 36.75 28.58
C SER A 283 -12.18 36.50 27.61
N ILE A 284 -11.87 36.24 26.33
CA ILE A 284 -12.90 35.85 25.36
C ILE A 284 -13.54 34.55 25.84
N PHE A 285 -14.83 34.42 25.76
CA PHE A 285 -15.70 33.41 26.41
C PHE A 285 -15.85 33.57 27.95
N GLY A 286 -15.35 34.66 28.55
CA GLY A 286 -15.38 34.92 30.00
C GLY A 286 -14.23 34.25 30.77
N ALA A 287 -13.77 34.86 31.83
CA ALA A 287 -12.65 34.36 32.64
C ALA A 287 -12.92 32.94 33.20
N GLY A 288 -14.18 32.62 33.54
CA GLY A 288 -14.55 31.30 34.03
C GLY A 288 -14.35 30.16 33.06
N PHE A 289 -14.36 30.40 31.75
CA PHE A 289 -14.10 29.37 30.73
C PHE A 289 -12.67 28.81 30.82
N TRP A 290 -11.69 29.69 31.01
CA TRP A 290 -10.27 29.33 31.00
C TRP A 290 -9.82 28.60 32.26
N VAL A 291 -10.45 28.94 33.40
CA VAL A 291 -10.13 28.32 34.72
C VAL A 291 -11.03 27.15 35.05
N ARG A 292 -12.04 26.86 34.24
CA ARG A 292 -12.92 25.70 34.43
C ARG A 292 -12.14 24.41 34.24
N ALA A 293 -12.39 23.42 35.11
CA ALA A 293 -11.90 22.06 34.92
C ALA A 293 -12.35 21.54 33.55
N VAL A 294 -11.43 20.96 32.80
CA VAL A 294 -11.71 20.37 31.49
C VAL A 294 -11.99 18.88 31.68
N ASP A 295 -12.97 18.39 30.96
CA ASP A 295 -13.32 16.98 30.86
C ASP A 295 -12.75 16.32 29.60
N SER A 296 -12.92 15.01 29.48
CA SER A 296 -12.51 14.23 28.28
C SER A 296 -13.12 14.81 27.00
N GLY A 297 -14.40 15.24 27.06
CA GLY A 297 -15.08 15.83 25.91
C GLY A 297 -14.49 17.16 25.48
N GLY A 298 -14.11 18.03 26.41
CA GLY A 298 -13.46 19.32 26.14
C GLY A 298 -12.10 19.13 25.46
N ILE A 299 -11.31 18.15 25.92
CA ILE A 299 -10.02 17.80 25.33
C ILE A 299 -10.19 17.28 23.90
N ALA A 300 -11.10 16.31 23.69
CA ALA A 300 -11.38 15.74 22.37
C ALA A 300 -11.88 16.80 21.38
N ASN A 301 -12.80 17.65 21.82
CA ASN A 301 -13.35 18.72 20.98
C ASN A 301 -12.28 19.76 20.63
N PHE A 302 -11.44 20.17 21.58
CA PHE A 302 -10.35 21.10 21.29
C PHE A 302 -9.36 20.51 20.30
N GLN A 303 -8.96 19.26 20.48
CA GLN A 303 -8.06 18.59 19.53
C GLN A 303 -8.66 18.52 18.11
N THR A 304 -9.96 18.21 18.02
CA THR A 304 -10.67 18.15 16.73
C THR A 304 -10.72 19.54 16.07
N VAL A 305 -11.13 20.56 16.82
CA VAL A 305 -11.20 21.94 16.32
C VAL A 305 -9.81 22.46 15.89
N PHE A 306 -8.80 22.22 16.71
CA PHE A 306 -7.42 22.59 16.40
C PHE A 306 -6.92 21.97 15.08
N ASN A 307 -7.05 20.66 14.91
CA ASN A 307 -6.56 19.99 13.69
C ASN A 307 -7.41 20.37 12.47
N LEU A 308 -8.72 20.47 12.61
CA LEU A 308 -9.62 20.87 11.53
C LEU A 308 -9.34 22.30 11.05
N LEU A 309 -9.28 23.26 11.98
CA LEU A 309 -9.01 24.66 11.64
C LEU A 309 -7.60 24.85 11.08
N THR A 310 -6.60 24.15 11.63
CA THR A 310 -5.25 24.15 11.10
C THR A 310 -5.26 23.66 9.64
N ALA A 311 -5.95 22.58 9.34
CA ALA A 311 -6.07 22.08 7.97
C ALA A 311 -6.78 23.08 7.06
N VAL A 312 -7.94 23.65 7.49
CA VAL A 312 -8.69 24.65 6.71
C VAL A 312 -7.83 25.88 6.38
N VAL A 313 -7.06 26.38 7.36
CA VAL A 313 -6.16 27.53 7.16
C VAL A 313 -5.00 27.20 6.25
N LEU A 314 -4.45 25.97 6.31
CA LEU A 314 -3.23 25.59 5.58
C LEU A 314 -3.50 24.93 4.22
N ILE A 315 -4.73 24.46 3.93
CA ILE A 315 -5.11 23.92 2.61
C ILE A 315 -4.75 24.87 1.45
N PRO A 316 -5.03 26.19 1.50
CA PRO A 316 -4.64 27.11 0.43
C PRO A 316 -3.12 27.22 0.22
N PHE A 317 -2.34 26.86 1.21
CA PHE A 317 -0.88 26.92 1.20
C PHE A 317 -0.21 25.56 0.87
N ALA A 318 -0.97 24.55 0.42
CA ALA A 318 -0.43 23.23 0.09
C ALA A 318 0.71 23.30 -0.94
N ASP A 319 0.54 24.09 -2.02
CA ASP A 319 1.58 24.27 -3.04
C ASP A 319 2.84 24.98 -2.49
N TRP A 320 2.68 25.88 -1.52
CA TRP A 320 3.81 26.50 -0.84
C TRP A 320 4.56 25.48 0.03
N MET A 321 3.85 24.58 0.72
CA MET A 321 4.46 23.52 1.52
C MET A 321 5.25 22.53 0.65
N VAL A 322 4.72 22.19 -0.53
CA VAL A 322 5.47 21.41 -1.54
C VAL A 322 6.76 22.13 -1.92
N LYS A 323 6.70 23.42 -2.28
CA LYS A 323 7.89 24.21 -2.64
C LYS A 323 8.90 24.32 -1.48
N LEU A 324 8.42 24.44 -0.24
CA LEU A 324 9.25 24.48 0.95
C LEU A 324 10.00 23.14 1.13
N SER A 325 9.32 22.03 1.00
CA SER A 325 9.92 20.70 1.13
C SER A 325 10.97 20.42 0.06
N LEU A 326 10.71 20.82 -1.19
CA LEU A 326 11.68 20.74 -2.30
C LEU A 326 12.91 21.63 -2.09
N LYS A 327 12.76 22.77 -1.42
CA LYS A 327 13.88 23.68 -1.10
C LYS A 327 14.76 23.09 0.02
N ILE A 328 14.16 22.42 0.99
CA ILE A 328 14.88 21.81 2.14
C ILE A 328 15.54 20.51 1.71
N VAL A 329 14.82 19.63 1.03
CA VAL A 329 15.31 18.34 0.54
C VAL A 329 15.49 18.45 -0.97
N LYS A 330 16.72 18.74 -1.37
CA LYS A 330 17.11 18.88 -2.79
C LYS A 330 17.25 17.50 -3.45
N ASP A 331 17.00 17.47 -4.77
CA ASP A 331 17.32 16.29 -5.57
C ASP A 331 18.83 16.10 -5.66
N ASP A 332 19.29 14.83 -5.68
CA ASP A 332 20.65 14.52 -6.10
C ASP A 332 20.78 14.84 -7.59
N LYS A 333 22.00 15.05 -8.08
CA LYS A 333 22.22 15.02 -9.52
C LYS A 333 21.72 13.65 -10.01
N PRO A 334 20.91 13.58 -11.07
CA PRO A 334 20.45 12.30 -11.53
C PRO A 334 21.65 11.44 -11.94
N GLU A 335 21.99 10.43 -11.18
CA GLU A 335 22.40 9.17 -11.78
C GLU A 335 21.12 8.70 -12.47
N ALA A 336 21.17 8.62 -13.79
CA ALA A 336 20.00 8.28 -14.58
C ALA A 336 19.63 6.82 -14.30
N ASP A 337 18.85 6.59 -13.26
CA ASP A 337 18.12 5.32 -13.12
C ASP A 337 17.25 5.19 -14.36
N ARG A 338 17.52 4.15 -15.14
CA ARG A 338 16.91 3.95 -16.45
C ARG A 338 15.44 3.53 -16.32
N HIS A 339 15.10 2.82 -15.24
CA HIS A 339 13.80 2.24 -14.95
C HIS A 339 13.38 2.48 -13.50
N PRO A 340 13.17 3.73 -13.06
CA PRO A 340 12.81 4.04 -11.68
C PRO A 340 11.48 3.42 -11.26
N GLU A 341 10.60 3.09 -12.22
CA GLU A 341 9.33 2.40 -11.99
C GLU A 341 9.49 0.99 -11.43
N LEU A 342 10.65 0.36 -11.61
CA LEU A 342 10.95 -0.99 -11.10
C LEU A 342 11.48 -0.97 -9.64
N HIS A 343 11.91 0.18 -9.12
CA HIS A 343 12.46 0.31 -7.76
C HIS A 343 11.44 0.83 -6.74
N THR A 344 10.20 0.35 -6.82
CA THR A 344 9.06 0.90 -6.07
C THR A 344 8.71 0.13 -4.79
N LEU A 345 9.28 -1.05 -4.58
CA LEU A 345 8.95 -1.95 -3.47
C LEU A 345 9.76 -1.60 -2.22
N ASP A 346 9.07 -1.21 -1.14
CA ASP A 346 9.65 -0.87 0.18
C ASP A 346 8.99 -1.74 1.25
N GLU A 347 9.78 -2.36 2.13
CA GLU A 347 9.32 -3.21 3.23
C GLU A 347 8.32 -2.50 4.17
N LYS A 348 8.32 -1.18 4.19
CA LYS A 348 7.30 -0.38 4.90
C LYS A 348 5.87 -0.68 4.45
N LEU A 349 5.68 -1.18 3.23
CA LEU A 349 4.39 -1.62 2.70
C LEU A 349 3.84 -2.85 3.43
N TYR A 350 4.67 -3.65 4.11
CA TYR A 350 4.20 -4.81 4.89
C TYR A 350 3.18 -4.44 5.97
N ASN A 351 3.19 -3.19 6.42
CA ASN A 351 2.19 -2.67 7.35
C ASN A 351 0.77 -2.57 6.74
N SER A 352 0.63 -2.72 5.43
CA SER A 352 -0.66 -2.72 4.72
C SER A 352 -0.62 -3.72 3.56
N PRO A 353 -0.81 -5.04 3.83
CA PRO A 353 -0.65 -6.11 2.85
C PRO A 353 -1.44 -5.91 1.55
N ALA A 354 -2.71 -5.51 1.66
CA ALA A 354 -3.55 -5.24 0.48
C ALA A 354 -2.97 -4.12 -0.42
N MET A 355 -2.34 -3.10 0.19
CA MET A 355 -1.69 -2.03 -0.57
C MET A 355 -0.34 -2.47 -1.12
N ALA A 356 0.43 -3.26 -0.36
CA ALA A 356 1.67 -3.87 -0.82
C ALA A 356 1.42 -4.70 -2.09
N LEU A 357 0.38 -5.54 -2.10
CA LEU A 357 -0.03 -6.34 -3.26
C LEU A 357 -0.42 -5.46 -4.45
N ALA A 358 -1.15 -4.36 -4.22
CA ALA A 358 -1.53 -3.45 -5.29
C ALA A 358 -0.33 -2.74 -5.93
N VAL A 359 0.64 -2.30 -5.12
CA VAL A 359 1.89 -1.70 -5.59
C VAL A 359 2.73 -2.72 -6.35
N THR A 360 2.83 -3.95 -5.83
CA THR A 360 3.57 -5.04 -6.48
C THR A 360 2.93 -5.41 -7.80
N MET A 361 1.59 -5.49 -7.89
CA MET A 361 0.87 -5.73 -9.13
C MET A 361 1.26 -4.72 -10.22
N LYS A 362 1.31 -3.43 -9.86
CA LYS A 362 1.74 -2.36 -10.78
C LYS A 362 3.20 -2.52 -11.18
N ALA A 363 4.11 -2.76 -10.22
CA ALA A 363 5.52 -2.94 -10.49
C ALA A 363 5.79 -4.14 -11.41
N VAL A 364 5.09 -5.26 -11.18
CA VAL A 364 5.18 -6.47 -12.04
C VAL A 364 4.64 -6.19 -13.44
N ALA A 365 3.57 -5.39 -13.57
CA ALA A 365 3.07 -4.96 -14.87
C ALA A 365 4.10 -4.08 -15.63
N ASP A 366 4.80 -3.19 -14.91
CA ASP A 366 5.86 -2.36 -15.50
C ASP A 366 7.07 -3.21 -15.89
N GLY A 367 7.47 -4.21 -15.08
CA GLY A 367 8.47 -5.23 -15.42
C GLY A 367 8.07 -6.03 -16.65
N GLY A 368 6.83 -6.46 -16.76
CA GLY A 368 6.29 -7.16 -17.92
C GLY A 368 6.31 -6.31 -19.20
N ARG A 369 6.08 -4.99 -19.09
CA ARG A 369 6.23 -4.06 -20.22
C ARG A 369 7.68 -3.98 -20.70
N LEU A 370 8.64 -3.96 -19.78
CA LEU A 370 10.06 -3.94 -20.10
C LEU A 370 10.49 -5.26 -20.74
N ALA A 371 10.08 -6.41 -20.19
CA ALA A 371 10.36 -7.74 -20.74
C ALA A 371 9.83 -7.89 -22.17
N LYS A 372 8.57 -7.45 -22.41
CA LYS A 372 7.99 -7.39 -23.76
C LYS A 372 8.81 -6.52 -24.71
N LEU A 373 9.15 -5.30 -24.28
CA LEU A 373 9.95 -4.38 -25.09
C LEU A 373 11.31 -4.98 -25.45
N ASN A 374 11.94 -5.67 -24.49
CA ASN A 374 13.21 -6.34 -24.69
C ASN A 374 13.08 -7.50 -25.69
N PHE A 375 12.03 -8.31 -25.58
CA PHE A 375 11.73 -9.38 -26.52
C PHE A 375 11.51 -8.84 -27.95
N GLU A 376 10.74 -7.75 -28.13
CA GLU A 376 10.55 -7.10 -29.43
C GLU A 376 11.87 -6.62 -30.03
N ARG A 377 12.79 -6.10 -29.21
CA ARG A 377 14.13 -5.71 -29.63
C ARG A 377 14.97 -6.94 -30.06
N GLY A 378 14.88 -8.03 -29.27
CA GLY A 378 15.53 -9.31 -29.63
C GLY A 378 15.09 -9.83 -31.00
N CYS A 379 13.79 -9.79 -31.30
CA CYS A 379 13.25 -10.13 -32.61
C CYS A 379 13.79 -9.22 -33.72
N LYS A 380 13.95 -7.92 -33.49
CA LYS A 380 14.55 -6.98 -34.44
C LYS A 380 16.03 -7.29 -34.70
N VAL A 381 16.78 -7.60 -33.64
CA VAL A 381 18.19 -7.99 -33.75
C VAL A 381 18.35 -9.30 -34.52
N LEU A 382 17.47 -10.28 -34.28
CA LEU A 382 17.45 -11.54 -35.02
C LEU A 382 17.18 -11.32 -36.52
N ALA A 383 16.29 -10.39 -36.87
CA ALA A 383 16.00 -10.03 -38.27
C ALA A 383 17.14 -9.25 -38.93
N LYS A 384 17.78 -8.35 -38.18
CA LYS A 384 18.91 -7.54 -38.60
C LYS A 384 19.75 -7.15 -37.39
N TYR A 385 20.98 -7.66 -37.33
CA TYR A 385 21.90 -7.39 -36.23
C TYR A 385 22.21 -5.90 -36.10
N ASP A 386 22.05 -5.39 -34.87
CA ASP A 386 22.33 -4.00 -34.47
C ASP A 386 23.01 -3.98 -33.09
N PRO A 387 24.33 -3.63 -33.02
CA PRO A 387 25.06 -3.63 -31.75
C PRO A 387 24.55 -2.61 -30.73
N VAL A 388 23.86 -1.56 -31.18
CA VAL A 388 23.26 -0.58 -30.26
C VAL A 388 22.06 -1.20 -29.53
N LEU A 389 21.19 -1.89 -30.30
CA LEU A 389 20.05 -2.61 -29.69
C LEU A 389 20.53 -3.75 -28.80
N VAL A 390 21.61 -4.47 -29.16
CA VAL A 390 22.21 -5.51 -28.31
C VAL A 390 22.64 -4.93 -26.97
N ALA A 391 23.33 -3.78 -26.97
CA ALA A 391 23.75 -3.13 -25.73
C ALA A 391 22.56 -2.63 -24.87
N GLU A 392 21.44 -2.27 -25.50
CA GLU A 392 20.21 -1.93 -24.78
C GLU A 392 19.54 -3.15 -24.17
N ILE A 393 19.42 -4.25 -24.93
CA ILE A 393 18.83 -5.51 -24.47
C ILE A 393 19.55 -6.02 -23.21
N ASN A 394 20.89 -6.08 -23.23
CA ASN A 394 21.65 -6.58 -22.10
C ASN A 394 21.49 -5.70 -20.84
N LYS A 395 21.37 -4.38 -21.00
CA LYS A 395 21.13 -3.47 -19.87
C LYS A 395 19.73 -3.60 -19.32
N ASP A 396 18.76 -3.80 -20.17
CA ASP A 396 17.37 -3.93 -19.72
C ASP A 396 17.14 -5.31 -19.09
N GLU A 397 17.85 -6.34 -19.54
CA GLU A 397 17.87 -7.66 -18.90
C GLU A 397 18.48 -7.61 -17.51
N ASP A 398 19.66 -6.97 -17.32
CA ASP A 398 20.23 -6.72 -15.98
C ASP A 398 19.22 -6.04 -15.04
N CYS A 399 18.37 -5.13 -15.57
CA CYS A 399 17.32 -4.46 -14.78
C CYS A 399 16.16 -5.40 -14.44
N ILE A 400 15.75 -6.27 -15.38
CA ILE A 400 14.68 -7.26 -15.18
C ILE A 400 15.09 -8.27 -14.13
N ASP A 401 16.31 -8.79 -14.18
CA ASP A 401 16.86 -9.74 -13.20
C ASP A 401 16.88 -9.15 -11.79
N GLN A 402 17.43 -7.93 -11.63
CA GLN A 402 17.46 -7.24 -10.35
C GLN A 402 16.06 -6.97 -9.83
N PHE A 403 15.13 -6.61 -10.70
CA PHE A 403 13.72 -6.41 -10.34
C PHE A 403 13.08 -7.71 -9.85
N THR A 404 13.30 -8.82 -10.55
CA THR A 404 12.79 -10.15 -10.19
C THR A 404 13.29 -10.56 -8.81
N ASP A 405 14.60 -10.52 -8.57
CA ASP A 405 15.22 -10.85 -7.29
C ASP A 405 14.67 -10.01 -6.13
N ASN A 406 14.50 -8.71 -6.35
CA ASN A 406 13.98 -7.79 -5.35
C ASN A 406 12.49 -8.03 -5.08
N THR A 407 11.71 -8.32 -6.12
CA THR A 407 10.27 -8.59 -6.03
C THR A 407 10.01 -9.91 -5.31
N ASP A 408 10.75 -10.95 -5.62
CA ASP A 408 10.63 -12.25 -4.95
C ASP A 408 10.96 -12.14 -3.47
N ARG A 409 12.05 -11.45 -3.12
CA ARG A 409 12.40 -11.19 -1.72
C ARG A 409 11.31 -10.39 -0.99
N PHE A 410 10.74 -9.40 -1.66
CA PHE A 410 9.64 -8.61 -1.12
C PHE A 410 8.38 -9.43 -0.91
N LEU A 411 7.97 -10.26 -1.89
CA LEU A 411 6.80 -11.13 -1.78
C LEU A 411 6.96 -12.19 -0.68
N ILE A 412 8.15 -12.79 -0.52
CA ILE A 412 8.46 -13.70 0.59
C ILE A 412 8.34 -12.98 1.95
N GLY A 413 8.78 -11.72 2.05
CA GLY A 413 8.59 -10.92 3.26
C GLY A 413 7.11 -10.63 3.52
N LEU A 414 6.36 -10.26 2.48
CA LEU A 414 4.95 -9.92 2.53
C LEU A 414 4.07 -11.13 2.92
N SER A 415 4.43 -12.36 2.53
CA SER A 415 3.66 -13.57 2.84
C SER A 415 3.42 -13.79 4.34
N LYS A 416 4.32 -13.27 5.18
CA LYS A 416 4.20 -13.36 6.65
C LYS A 416 3.14 -12.44 7.23
N THR A 417 2.67 -11.46 6.47
CA THR A 417 1.74 -10.42 6.92
C THR A 417 0.36 -10.52 6.26
N VAL A 418 0.21 -11.39 5.25
CA VAL A 418 -1.06 -11.64 4.56
C VAL A 418 -1.96 -12.49 5.45
N GLU A 419 -3.18 -12.01 5.68
CA GLU A 419 -4.15 -12.69 6.55
C GLU A 419 -5.43 -13.11 5.81
N THR A 420 -5.78 -12.46 4.69
CA THR A 420 -7.00 -12.75 3.97
C THR A 420 -6.75 -13.77 2.85
N GLU A 421 -7.71 -14.67 2.60
CA GLU A 421 -7.62 -15.66 1.53
C GLU A 421 -7.54 -15.01 0.13
N PHE A 422 -8.16 -13.85 -0.04
CA PHE A 422 -8.08 -13.11 -1.30
C PHE A 422 -6.68 -12.54 -1.53
N ASP A 423 -6.07 -11.94 -0.49
CA ASP A 423 -4.71 -11.42 -0.58
C ASP A 423 -3.68 -12.54 -0.76
N ASP A 424 -3.91 -13.70 -0.13
CA ASP A 424 -3.08 -14.89 -0.28
C ASP A 424 -3.09 -15.41 -1.72
N ARG A 425 -4.27 -15.54 -2.33
CA ARG A 425 -4.40 -15.89 -3.76
C ARG A 425 -3.75 -14.86 -4.69
N GLN A 426 -3.81 -13.57 -4.34
CA GLN A 426 -3.14 -12.53 -5.11
C GLN A 426 -1.62 -12.59 -4.97
N LEU A 427 -1.13 -12.90 -3.77
CA LEU A 427 0.28 -13.14 -3.52
C LEU A 427 0.81 -14.32 -4.35
N ASP A 428 0.10 -15.46 -4.31
CA ASP A 428 0.46 -16.66 -5.07
C ASP A 428 0.50 -16.38 -6.57
N MET A 429 -0.49 -15.65 -7.10
CA MET A 429 -0.51 -15.23 -8.50
C MET A 429 0.73 -14.40 -8.84
N LEU A 430 1.11 -13.44 -8.01
CA LEU A 430 2.29 -12.58 -8.23
C LEU A 430 3.58 -13.38 -8.19
N MET A 431 3.76 -14.26 -7.19
CA MET A 431 4.95 -15.11 -7.06
C MET A 431 5.15 -16.03 -8.26
N GLN A 432 4.06 -16.44 -8.93
CA GLN A 432 4.15 -17.26 -10.13
C GLN A 432 4.28 -16.43 -11.42
N THR A 433 3.81 -15.18 -11.44
CA THR A 433 3.84 -14.33 -12.62
C THR A 433 5.21 -13.67 -12.83
N VAL A 434 5.90 -13.28 -11.76
CA VAL A 434 7.20 -12.61 -11.83
C VAL A 434 8.22 -13.42 -12.65
N PRO A 435 8.47 -14.71 -12.38
CA PRO A 435 9.41 -15.50 -13.17
C PRO A 435 8.96 -15.74 -14.62
N ASN A 436 7.64 -15.66 -14.92
CA ASN A 436 7.18 -15.78 -16.30
C ASN A 436 7.53 -14.54 -17.13
N PHE A 437 7.43 -13.34 -16.56
CA PHE A 437 7.88 -12.12 -17.25
C PHE A 437 9.40 -12.05 -17.39
N GLU A 438 10.17 -12.46 -16.39
CA GLU A 438 11.63 -12.59 -16.50
C GLU A 438 12.02 -13.47 -17.68
N ARG A 439 11.48 -14.69 -17.78
CA ARG A 439 11.77 -15.61 -18.89
C ARG A 439 11.45 -15.02 -20.26
N ILE A 440 10.37 -14.21 -20.37
CA ILE A 440 10.09 -13.49 -21.61
C ILE A 440 11.23 -12.50 -21.93
N GLY A 441 11.77 -11.82 -20.91
CA GLY A 441 12.94 -10.95 -21.04
C GLY A 441 14.19 -11.70 -21.49
N ASP A 442 14.48 -12.85 -20.87
CA ASP A 442 15.61 -13.73 -21.19
C ASP A 442 15.62 -14.19 -22.64
N TYR A 443 14.44 -14.44 -23.21
CA TYR A 443 14.40 -14.83 -24.63
C TYR A 443 14.88 -13.73 -25.57
N ALA A 444 14.96 -12.46 -25.14
CA ALA A 444 15.58 -11.40 -25.91
C ALA A 444 17.10 -11.59 -26.04
N THR A 445 17.78 -11.97 -24.96
CA THR A 445 19.23 -12.27 -24.96
C THR A 445 19.52 -13.52 -25.78
N ASN A 446 18.67 -14.54 -25.68
CA ASN A 446 18.76 -15.73 -26.49
C ASN A 446 18.62 -15.41 -28.00
N MET A 447 17.73 -14.46 -28.38
CA MET A 447 17.62 -14.00 -29.78
C MET A 447 18.87 -13.24 -30.24
N VAL A 448 19.54 -12.51 -29.33
CA VAL A 448 20.83 -11.87 -29.60
C VAL A 448 21.89 -12.92 -29.93
N GLU A 449 22.03 -13.97 -29.12
CA GLU A 449 22.96 -15.09 -29.38
C GLU A 449 22.74 -15.74 -30.75
N LEU A 450 21.46 -15.94 -31.11
CA LEU A 450 21.12 -16.48 -32.43
C LEU A 450 21.54 -15.53 -33.57
N ALA A 451 21.34 -14.22 -33.39
CA ALA A 451 21.74 -13.22 -34.37
C ALA A 451 23.27 -13.13 -34.53
N GLU A 452 24.01 -13.21 -33.40
CA GLU A 452 25.48 -13.26 -33.41
C GLU A 452 26.00 -14.50 -34.10
N ARG A 453 25.36 -15.66 -33.91
CA ARG A 453 25.71 -16.89 -34.64
C ARG A 453 25.49 -16.75 -36.14
N LEU A 454 24.35 -16.19 -36.59
CA LEU A 454 24.13 -15.89 -38.02
C LEU A 454 25.21 -14.97 -38.60
N GLN A 455 25.60 -13.94 -37.85
CA GLN A 455 26.63 -12.99 -38.28
C GLN A 455 28.01 -13.66 -38.40
N SER A 456 28.41 -14.46 -37.39
CA SER A 456 29.70 -15.14 -37.36
C SER A 456 29.85 -16.16 -38.49
N GLU A 457 28.77 -16.85 -38.84
CA GLU A 457 28.73 -17.80 -39.96
C GLU A 457 28.48 -17.14 -41.33
N SER A 458 28.31 -15.81 -41.38
CA SER A 458 27.89 -15.07 -42.59
C SER A 458 26.64 -15.69 -43.24
N ALA A 459 25.76 -16.26 -42.41
CA ALA A 459 24.53 -16.92 -42.80
C ALA A 459 23.33 -15.95 -42.76
N SER A 460 22.33 -16.22 -43.59
CA SER A 460 21.10 -15.43 -43.61
C SER A 460 19.88 -16.31 -43.87
N PHE A 461 18.73 -15.87 -43.41
CA PHE A 461 17.47 -16.53 -43.75
C PHE A 461 17.07 -16.30 -45.21
N SER A 462 16.43 -17.30 -45.82
CA SER A 462 15.79 -17.14 -47.14
C SER A 462 14.64 -16.13 -47.05
N GLU A 463 14.26 -15.54 -48.21
CA GLU A 463 13.16 -14.56 -48.23
C GLU A 463 11.83 -15.15 -47.75
N THR A 464 11.58 -16.43 -48.02
CA THR A 464 10.41 -17.15 -47.46
C THR A 464 10.51 -17.28 -45.96
N ALA A 465 11.67 -17.66 -45.41
CA ALA A 465 11.88 -17.77 -43.96
C ALA A 465 11.74 -16.41 -43.25
N LYS A 466 12.21 -15.31 -43.88
CA LYS A 466 12.00 -13.95 -43.33
C LYS A 466 10.53 -13.57 -43.25
N LYS A 467 9.72 -13.89 -44.25
CA LYS A 467 8.28 -13.65 -44.25
C LYS A 467 7.57 -14.48 -43.17
N GLU A 468 7.96 -15.74 -43.04
CA GLU A 468 7.45 -16.66 -42.02
C GLU A 468 7.81 -16.16 -40.62
N LEU A 469 9.07 -15.75 -40.38
CA LEU A 469 9.49 -15.17 -39.08
C LEU A 469 8.76 -13.85 -38.76
N ALA A 470 8.55 -12.98 -39.76
CA ALA A 470 7.80 -11.74 -39.53
C ALA A 470 6.36 -12.01 -39.11
N LEU A 471 5.71 -13.03 -39.69
CA LEU A 471 4.32 -13.35 -39.33
C LEU A 471 4.21 -13.96 -37.93
N ILE A 472 5.09 -14.91 -37.57
CA ILE A 472 5.09 -15.50 -36.23
C ILE A 472 5.47 -14.45 -35.18
N THR A 473 6.44 -13.58 -35.44
CA THR A 473 6.81 -12.46 -34.58
C THR A 473 5.61 -11.54 -34.32
N SER A 474 4.79 -11.28 -35.35
CA SER A 474 3.57 -10.46 -35.17
C SER A 474 2.56 -11.13 -34.25
N ALA A 475 2.37 -12.45 -34.35
CA ALA A 475 1.46 -13.20 -33.47
C ALA A 475 1.95 -13.22 -32.01
N VAL A 476 3.27 -13.45 -31.83
CA VAL A 476 3.86 -13.45 -30.47
C VAL A 476 3.84 -12.05 -29.85
N ASN A 477 4.10 -11.01 -30.61
CA ASN A 477 3.96 -9.64 -30.08
C ASN A 477 2.51 -9.32 -29.70
N GLU A 478 1.53 -9.80 -30.45
CA GLU A 478 0.11 -9.60 -30.10
C GLU A 478 -0.25 -10.31 -28.81
N ILE A 479 0.18 -11.57 -28.60
CA ILE A 479 -0.12 -12.28 -27.34
C ILE A 479 0.56 -11.61 -26.14
N LEU A 480 1.79 -11.12 -26.31
CA LEU A 480 2.52 -10.35 -25.28
C LEU A 480 1.79 -9.04 -24.95
N ASP A 481 1.27 -8.32 -25.97
CA ASP A 481 0.46 -7.12 -25.78
C ASP A 481 -0.80 -7.39 -24.98
N ILE A 482 -1.54 -8.43 -25.34
CA ILE A 482 -2.76 -8.81 -24.63
C ILE A 482 -2.43 -9.19 -23.19
N THR A 483 -1.38 -9.99 -22.97
CA THR A 483 -1.00 -10.48 -21.63
C THR A 483 -0.59 -9.34 -20.72
N VAL A 484 0.31 -8.46 -21.16
CA VAL A 484 0.77 -7.33 -20.35
C VAL A 484 -0.37 -6.37 -20.03
N ASN A 485 -1.25 -6.09 -21.00
CA ASN A 485 -2.38 -5.19 -20.79
C ASN A 485 -3.47 -5.83 -19.91
N ALA A 486 -3.78 -7.12 -20.08
CA ALA A 486 -4.71 -7.86 -19.23
C ALA A 486 -4.23 -7.86 -17.78
N PHE A 487 -2.95 -8.16 -17.56
CA PHE A 487 -2.35 -8.16 -16.23
C PHE A 487 -2.34 -6.75 -15.61
N ALA A 488 -1.91 -5.73 -16.36
CA ALA A 488 -1.84 -4.35 -15.87
C ALA A 488 -3.20 -3.75 -15.47
N ASN A 489 -4.28 -4.16 -16.15
CA ASN A 489 -5.63 -3.68 -15.90
C ASN A 489 -6.49 -4.63 -15.05
N ASP A 490 -5.92 -5.76 -14.63
CA ASP A 490 -6.63 -6.83 -13.92
C ASP A 490 -7.87 -7.33 -14.70
N ASP A 491 -7.73 -7.46 -16.03
CA ASP A 491 -8.82 -7.76 -16.96
C ASP A 491 -8.86 -9.27 -17.28
N ASN A 492 -9.72 -9.99 -16.56
CA ASN A 492 -9.93 -11.42 -16.74
C ASN A 492 -10.59 -11.77 -18.09
N GLU A 493 -11.36 -10.87 -18.69
CA GLU A 493 -11.96 -11.14 -20.00
C GLU A 493 -10.90 -11.06 -21.10
N ALA A 494 -9.99 -10.10 -21.03
CA ALA A 494 -8.84 -10.05 -21.91
C ALA A 494 -7.90 -11.27 -21.71
N ALA A 495 -7.73 -11.74 -20.46
CA ALA A 495 -6.93 -12.94 -20.17
C ALA A 495 -7.48 -14.20 -20.85
N LYS A 496 -8.79 -14.37 -20.97
CA LYS A 496 -9.40 -15.50 -21.69
C LYS A 496 -9.08 -15.54 -23.19
N ALA A 497 -8.71 -14.40 -23.79
CA ALA A 497 -8.36 -14.32 -25.21
C ALA A 497 -6.91 -14.76 -25.51
N ILE A 498 -6.09 -15.01 -24.48
CA ILE A 498 -4.69 -15.41 -24.61
C ILE A 498 -4.56 -16.84 -25.11
N GLU A 499 -5.23 -17.78 -24.48
CA GLU A 499 -5.14 -19.21 -24.77
C GLU A 499 -5.54 -19.57 -26.23
N PRO A 500 -6.62 -19.00 -26.83
CA PRO A 500 -6.94 -19.24 -28.25
C PRO A 500 -5.83 -18.75 -29.21
N LEU A 501 -5.09 -17.69 -28.83
CA LEU A 501 -3.98 -17.17 -29.64
C LEU A 501 -2.73 -18.02 -29.45
N GLU A 502 -2.45 -18.49 -28.23
CA GLU A 502 -1.36 -19.40 -27.91
C GLU A 502 -1.48 -20.69 -28.72
N GLU A 503 -2.62 -21.38 -28.71
CA GLU A 503 -2.82 -22.57 -29.52
C GLU A 503 -2.71 -22.30 -31.04
N THR A 504 -3.04 -21.07 -31.48
CA THR A 504 -2.83 -20.67 -32.86
C THR A 504 -1.34 -20.51 -33.20
N ILE A 505 -0.54 -19.98 -32.25
CA ILE A 505 0.91 -19.86 -32.34
C ILE A 505 1.56 -21.24 -32.43
N ASP A 506 1.12 -22.19 -31.61
CA ASP A 506 1.56 -23.58 -31.64
C ASP A 506 1.31 -24.26 -32.99
N ASP A 507 0.10 -24.09 -33.54
CA ASP A 507 -0.23 -24.54 -34.86
C ASP A 507 0.71 -23.92 -35.94
N MET A 508 1.02 -22.61 -35.83
CA MET A 508 1.97 -21.94 -36.74
C MET A 508 3.37 -22.54 -36.63
N ILE A 509 3.85 -22.73 -35.40
CA ILE A 509 5.19 -23.26 -35.12
C ILE A 509 5.33 -24.68 -35.68
N MET A 510 4.32 -25.54 -35.47
CA MET A 510 4.31 -26.89 -36.05
C MET A 510 4.39 -26.85 -37.59
N MET A 511 3.62 -25.97 -38.23
CA MET A 511 3.67 -25.79 -39.69
C MET A 511 5.02 -25.25 -40.15
N LEU A 512 5.61 -24.30 -39.43
CA LEU A 512 6.91 -23.72 -39.77
C LEU A 512 8.05 -24.73 -39.61
N LYS A 513 8.03 -25.56 -38.55
CA LYS A 513 8.97 -26.67 -38.35
C LYS A 513 8.90 -27.68 -39.49
N ASP A 514 7.71 -28.07 -39.97
CA ASP A 514 7.52 -28.99 -41.13
C ASP A 514 8.04 -28.38 -42.44
N ARG A 515 7.68 -27.11 -42.73
CA ARG A 515 8.15 -26.40 -43.92
C ARG A 515 9.67 -26.25 -43.93
N HIS A 516 10.24 -25.93 -42.77
CA HIS A 516 11.68 -25.77 -42.64
C HIS A 516 12.42 -27.11 -42.87
N THR A 517 11.91 -28.20 -42.33
CA THR A 517 12.45 -29.55 -42.57
C THR A 517 12.44 -29.90 -44.04
N LYS A 518 11.39 -29.52 -44.79
CA LYS A 518 11.35 -29.68 -46.27
C LYS A 518 12.41 -28.83 -46.97
N ARG A 519 12.60 -27.54 -46.58
CA ARG A 519 13.64 -26.67 -47.13
C ARG A 519 15.05 -27.25 -46.92
N LEU A 520 15.33 -27.81 -45.74
CA LEU A 520 16.60 -28.49 -45.44
C LEU A 520 16.80 -29.69 -46.35
N LYS A 521 15.77 -30.55 -46.48
CA LYS A 521 15.82 -31.76 -47.33
C LYS A 521 16.11 -31.44 -48.80
N TYR A 522 15.61 -30.33 -49.32
CA TYR A 522 15.80 -29.92 -50.71
C TYR A 522 16.97 -28.96 -50.92
N GLY A 523 17.81 -28.73 -49.90
CA GLY A 523 19.01 -27.87 -49.99
C GLY A 523 18.71 -26.38 -50.21
N GLN A 524 17.52 -25.92 -49.82
CA GLN A 524 17.06 -24.54 -50.00
C GLN A 524 17.51 -23.60 -48.87
N CYS A 525 18.19 -24.09 -47.86
CA CYS A 525 18.79 -23.30 -46.78
C CYS A 525 20.08 -23.97 -46.28
N SER A 526 20.97 -23.17 -45.67
CA SER A 526 22.16 -23.69 -45.00
C SER A 526 21.80 -24.38 -43.67
N ILE A 527 22.65 -25.30 -43.21
CA ILE A 527 22.44 -26.01 -41.95
C ILE A 527 22.50 -24.99 -40.78
N GLY A 528 23.45 -24.05 -40.81
CA GLY A 528 23.61 -23.04 -39.74
C GLY A 528 22.37 -22.15 -39.62
N SER A 529 21.92 -21.52 -40.72
CA SER A 529 20.68 -20.72 -40.68
C SER A 529 19.45 -21.56 -40.33
N GLY A 530 19.47 -22.87 -40.66
CA GLY A 530 18.41 -23.80 -40.31
C GLY A 530 18.30 -24.09 -38.85
N LEU A 531 19.41 -24.29 -38.16
CA LEU A 531 19.43 -24.49 -36.70
C LEU A 531 18.95 -23.24 -35.99
N VAL A 532 19.45 -22.06 -36.38
CA VAL A 532 18.98 -20.78 -35.78
C VAL A 532 17.50 -20.58 -36.00
N PHE A 533 16.93 -20.89 -37.15
CA PHE A 533 15.50 -20.81 -37.42
C PHE A 533 14.69 -21.70 -36.45
N MET A 534 15.12 -22.95 -36.24
CA MET A 534 14.44 -23.88 -35.33
C MET A 534 14.53 -23.46 -33.88
N GLU A 535 15.69 -22.95 -33.43
CA GLU A 535 15.86 -22.43 -32.08
C GLU A 535 15.02 -21.18 -31.86
N ALA A 536 14.94 -20.25 -32.81
CA ALA A 536 14.08 -19.10 -32.76
C ALA A 536 12.59 -19.48 -32.60
N LEU A 537 12.11 -20.49 -33.35
CA LEU A 537 10.76 -21.01 -33.21
C LEU A 537 10.50 -21.54 -31.77
N THR A 538 11.49 -22.17 -31.16
CA THR A 538 11.38 -22.66 -29.78
C THR A 538 11.26 -21.51 -28.79
N TYR A 539 11.95 -20.39 -28.98
CA TYR A 539 11.82 -19.23 -28.11
C TYR A 539 10.47 -18.50 -28.30
N PHE A 540 9.92 -18.48 -29.50
CA PHE A 540 8.55 -17.99 -29.76
C PHE A 540 7.50 -18.86 -29.08
N GLU A 541 7.61 -20.20 -29.14
CA GLU A 541 6.77 -21.16 -28.45
C GLU A 541 6.79 -20.92 -26.93
N ARG A 542 7.99 -20.88 -26.35
CA ARG A 542 8.16 -20.65 -24.92
C ARG A 542 7.64 -19.29 -24.47
N ALA A 543 7.77 -18.23 -25.27
CA ALA A 543 7.23 -16.93 -24.92
C ALA A 543 5.70 -16.93 -24.89
N SER A 544 5.02 -17.63 -25.83
CA SER A 544 3.57 -17.80 -25.79
C SER A 544 3.10 -18.66 -24.61
N ASP A 545 3.84 -19.74 -24.25
CA ASP A 545 3.57 -20.56 -23.07
C ASP A 545 3.60 -19.74 -21.75
N GLN A 546 4.57 -18.79 -21.63
CA GLN A 546 4.61 -17.90 -20.47
C GLN A 546 3.36 -17.00 -20.40
N CYS A 547 2.87 -16.53 -21.56
CA CYS A 547 1.65 -15.73 -21.64
C CYS A 547 0.42 -16.53 -21.19
N SER A 548 0.26 -17.77 -21.67
CA SER A 548 -0.78 -18.69 -21.23
C SER A 548 -0.71 -18.95 -19.71
N SER A 549 0.50 -19.22 -19.19
CA SER A 549 0.71 -19.42 -17.77
C SER A 549 0.24 -18.21 -16.94
N ILE A 550 0.59 -16.98 -17.33
CA ILE A 550 0.15 -15.74 -16.67
C ILE A 550 -1.38 -15.62 -16.71
N ALA A 551 -2.00 -15.89 -17.86
CA ALA A 551 -3.45 -15.83 -18.03
C ALA A 551 -4.18 -16.81 -17.10
N VAL A 552 -3.70 -18.05 -17.03
CA VAL A 552 -4.26 -19.09 -16.13
C VAL A 552 -4.15 -18.66 -14.66
N MET A 553 -3.02 -18.08 -14.24
CA MET A 553 -2.86 -17.57 -12.86
C MET A 553 -3.82 -16.43 -12.53
N MET A 554 -4.04 -15.51 -13.48
CA MET A 554 -5.02 -14.42 -13.33
C MET A 554 -6.44 -14.98 -13.15
N LEU A 555 -6.83 -15.97 -13.96
CA LEU A 555 -8.16 -16.60 -13.90
C LEU A 555 -8.33 -17.45 -12.65
N ALA A 556 -7.29 -18.18 -12.24
CA ALA A 556 -7.28 -19.05 -11.05
C ALA A 556 -7.50 -18.26 -9.76
N ARG A 557 -6.96 -17.05 -9.65
CA ARG A 557 -7.14 -16.19 -8.46
C ARG A 557 -8.62 -16.01 -8.07
N ASN A 558 -9.52 -15.92 -9.06
CA ASN A 558 -10.93 -15.67 -8.86
C ASN A 558 -11.83 -16.92 -9.00
N ASN A 559 -11.23 -18.07 -9.36
CA ASN A 559 -11.96 -19.31 -9.59
C ASN A 559 -11.27 -20.48 -8.89
N GLU A 560 -11.94 -21.00 -7.86
CA GLU A 560 -11.42 -22.09 -7.03
C GLU A 560 -11.21 -23.42 -7.81
N GLN A 561 -12.03 -23.67 -8.83
CA GLN A 561 -11.87 -24.87 -9.66
C GLN A 561 -10.61 -24.82 -10.51
N ILE A 562 -10.29 -23.64 -11.08
CA ILE A 562 -9.05 -23.43 -11.82
C ILE A 562 -7.86 -23.49 -10.88
N LEU A 563 -7.98 -22.91 -9.68
CA LEU A 563 -6.93 -22.93 -8.66
C LEU A 563 -6.53 -24.34 -8.26
N GLN A 564 -7.52 -25.24 -8.09
CA GLN A 564 -7.26 -26.63 -7.68
C GLN A 564 -6.67 -27.48 -8.80
N ASN A 565 -6.99 -27.23 -10.06
CA ASN A 565 -6.50 -28.02 -11.18
C ASN A 565 -6.47 -27.24 -12.51
N HIS A 566 -5.37 -26.54 -12.75
CA HIS A 566 -5.13 -25.77 -13.98
C HIS A 566 -5.16 -26.67 -15.24
N TYR A 567 -4.64 -27.88 -15.13
CA TYR A 567 -4.57 -28.84 -16.23
C TYR A 567 -5.95 -29.28 -16.71
N ASP A 568 -6.88 -29.54 -15.80
CA ASP A 568 -8.24 -29.94 -16.19
C ASP A 568 -8.99 -28.78 -16.82
N TYR A 569 -8.78 -27.54 -16.37
CA TYR A 569 -9.35 -26.36 -17.00
C TYR A 569 -8.89 -26.20 -18.46
N LEU A 570 -7.58 -26.25 -18.73
CA LEU A 570 -7.06 -26.16 -20.09
C LEU A 570 -7.58 -27.30 -20.96
N ARG A 571 -7.58 -28.52 -20.45
CA ARG A 571 -8.13 -29.69 -21.18
C ARG A 571 -9.61 -29.53 -21.53
N GLU A 572 -10.43 -28.96 -20.63
CA GLU A 572 -11.86 -28.75 -20.87
C GLU A 572 -12.10 -27.71 -21.97
N ILE A 573 -11.38 -26.58 -21.98
CA ILE A 573 -11.54 -25.57 -23.02
C ILE A 573 -11.00 -26.05 -24.37
N HIS A 574 -9.91 -26.82 -24.39
CA HIS A 574 -9.35 -27.42 -25.62
C HIS A 574 -10.25 -28.55 -26.18
N ALA A 575 -11.07 -29.19 -25.33
CA ALA A 575 -12.05 -30.19 -25.79
C ALA A 575 -13.18 -29.60 -26.66
N GLY A 576 -13.22 -28.27 -26.82
CA GLY A 576 -14.17 -27.59 -27.72
C GLY A 576 -15.55 -27.36 -27.14
N ASN A 577 -15.70 -27.48 -25.83
CA ASN A 577 -17.00 -27.30 -25.14
C ASN A 577 -17.35 -25.81 -24.93
N ASP A 578 -16.38 -24.91 -25.02
CA ASP A 578 -16.58 -23.47 -24.88
C ASP A 578 -16.74 -22.80 -26.25
N VAL A 579 -17.96 -22.32 -26.52
CA VAL A 579 -18.32 -21.69 -27.80
C VAL A 579 -17.56 -20.38 -28.04
N ALA A 580 -17.33 -19.59 -26.98
CA ALA A 580 -16.61 -18.32 -27.07
C ALA A 580 -15.12 -18.54 -27.38
N TYR A 581 -14.51 -19.50 -26.71
CA TYR A 581 -13.14 -19.94 -26.96
C TYR A 581 -12.95 -20.40 -28.41
N MET A 582 -13.83 -21.27 -28.89
CA MET A 582 -13.75 -21.80 -30.26
C MET A 582 -13.95 -20.71 -31.32
N ALA A 583 -14.84 -19.75 -31.09
CA ALA A 583 -15.04 -18.63 -32.01
C ALA A 583 -13.79 -17.73 -32.08
N GLU A 584 -13.16 -17.45 -30.94
CA GLU A 584 -11.93 -16.67 -30.87
C GLU A 584 -10.76 -17.42 -31.52
N LYS A 585 -10.61 -18.70 -31.26
CA LYS A 585 -9.60 -19.56 -31.90
C LYS A 585 -9.72 -19.55 -33.44
N GLU A 586 -10.93 -19.71 -33.96
CA GLU A 586 -11.16 -19.64 -35.43
C GLU A 586 -10.84 -18.25 -35.99
N ARG A 587 -11.13 -17.18 -35.25
CA ARG A 587 -10.75 -15.82 -35.63
C ARG A 587 -9.23 -15.69 -35.73
N ARG A 588 -8.48 -16.18 -34.73
CA ARG A 588 -7.02 -16.16 -34.70
C ARG A 588 -6.40 -17.00 -35.79
N ARG A 589 -6.94 -18.17 -36.04
CA ARG A 589 -6.51 -19.03 -37.16
C ARG A 589 -6.74 -18.37 -38.52
N ALA A 590 -7.85 -17.67 -38.71
CA ALA A 590 -8.08 -16.91 -39.94
C ALA A 590 -7.11 -15.76 -40.09
N GLN A 591 -6.71 -15.12 -38.98
CA GLN A 591 -5.74 -14.00 -38.97
C GLN A 591 -4.32 -14.44 -39.27
N TYR A 592 -3.85 -15.58 -38.80
CA TYR A 592 -2.45 -15.99 -38.85
C TYR A 592 -2.17 -17.24 -39.68
N ILE A 593 -2.98 -18.29 -39.58
CA ILE A 593 -2.78 -19.54 -40.30
C ILE A 593 -3.08 -19.38 -41.80
N LYS A 594 -4.11 -18.60 -42.15
CA LYS A 594 -4.47 -18.39 -43.54
C LYS A 594 -3.35 -17.63 -44.31
N PRO A 595 -2.84 -16.47 -43.83
CA PRO A 595 -1.69 -15.82 -44.47
C PRO A 595 -0.44 -16.69 -44.49
N LEU A 596 -0.19 -17.48 -43.43
CA LEU A 596 0.94 -18.39 -43.38
C LEU A 596 0.88 -19.42 -44.52
N LYS A 597 -0.31 -19.94 -44.86
CA LYS A 597 -0.50 -20.87 -45.97
C LYS A 597 -0.25 -20.23 -47.34
N GLU A 598 -0.42 -18.92 -47.46
CA GLU A 598 -0.22 -18.17 -48.70
C GLU A 598 1.24 -17.78 -48.96
N ILE A 599 2.11 -17.89 -47.95
CA ILE A 599 3.57 -17.72 -48.13
C ILE A 599 4.12 -18.92 -48.90
N LEU A 600 4.57 -18.65 -50.14
CA LEU A 600 5.15 -19.64 -51.07
C LEU A 600 6.69 -19.66 -50.99
#